data_de6657609a7b72ee24c44f262e5774cb
#
_entry.id   de6657609a7b72ee24c44f262e5774cb
#
_cell.length_a   1.000
_cell.length_b   1.000
_cell.length_c   1.000
_cell.angle_alpha   90.00
_cell.angle_beta   90.00
_cell.angle_gamma   90.00
#
_symmetry.space_group_name_H-M   'P 1'
#
loop_
_entity.id
_entity.type
_entity.pdbx_description
1 polymer ?
#
loop_
_entity_poly.entity_id
_entity_poly.type
_entity_poly.pdbx_seq_one_letter_code
_entity_poly.pdbx_strand_id
1 'polypeptide(L)'
;TIMANLATLGGHVEIGEWVNIGGGVVVHQFVKIGEQSLIGGGFCAKQDIPPYIIVAGHPLRFIGINKIGLERRGYSSEARLLIKKAYREYFISKKNRGQALAIIKNNFKHSEEIEKIINFIESSNRGIV
;
A
#
# COMPACT_ATOMS: atom_id res chain seq x y z
N THR A 1 1.94 1.49 -14.42
CA THR A 1 1.06 2.46 -13.72
C THR A 1 -0.08 2.88 -14.63
N ILE A 2 -1.28 2.80 -14.11
CA ILE A 2 -2.47 3.30 -14.81
C ILE A 2 -2.99 4.51 -14.04
N MET A 3 -3.07 5.64 -14.73
CA MET A 3 -3.62 6.87 -14.17
C MET A 3 -4.86 7.27 -14.96
N ALA A 4 -6.00 7.36 -14.26
CA ALA A 4 -7.23 7.82 -14.89
C ALA A 4 -7.21 9.34 -15.10
N ASN A 5 -8.20 9.85 -15.85
CA ASN A 5 -8.29 11.26 -16.18
C ASN A 5 -8.31 12.16 -14.94
N LEU A 6 -7.65 13.30 -15.02
CA LEU A 6 -7.57 14.31 -13.95
C LEU A 6 -6.78 13.86 -12.71
N ALA A 7 -6.03 12.76 -12.78
CA ALA A 7 -5.08 12.43 -11.72
C ALA A 7 -3.93 13.43 -11.74
N THR A 8 -3.54 13.94 -10.57
CA THR A 8 -2.51 14.97 -10.43
C THR A 8 -1.43 14.49 -9.45
N LEU A 9 -0.17 14.55 -9.86
CA LEU A 9 0.96 14.15 -9.04
C LEU A 9 1.80 15.38 -8.68
N GLY A 10 2.12 15.51 -7.40
CA GLY A 10 3.12 16.48 -6.94
C GLY A 10 4.52 16.10 -7.39
N GLY A 11 5.48 17.00 -7.17
CA GLY A 11 6.88 16.74 -7.52
C GLY A 11 7.49 15.62 -6.67
N HIS A 12 8.44 14.88 -7.28
CA HIS A 12 9.18 13.81 -6.59
C HIS A 12 8.32 12.68 -6.01
N VAL A 13 7.16 12.42 -6.61
CA VAL A 13 6.33 11.27 -6.26
C VAL A 13 6.98 10.00 -6.84
N GLU A 14 7.12 8.98 -6.00
CA GLU A 14 7.61 7.66 -6.43
C GLU A 14 6.43 6.70 -6.55
N ILE A 15 6.31 6.04 -7.70
CA ILE A 15 5.21 5.11 -7.98
C ILE A 15 5.80 3.76 -8.37
N GLY A 16 5.43 2.72 -7.64
CA GLY A 16 5.83 1.35 -7.94
C GLY A 16 5.12 0.78 -9.17
N GLU A 17 5.48 -0.43 -9.54
CA GLU A 17 4.90 -1.12 -10.69
C GLU A 17 3.43 -1.49 -10.44
N TRP A 18 2.64 -1.47 -11.52
CA TRP A 18 1.25 -1.93 -11.50
C TRP A 18 0.35 -1.17 -10.52
N VAL A 19 0.63 0.11 -10.28
CA VAL A 19 -0.22 0.98 -9.47
C VAL A 19 -1.36 1.51 -10.33
N ASN A 20 -2.57 1.52 -9.76
CA ASN A 20 -3.75 2.14 -10.37
C ASN A 20 -4.14 3.38 -9.56
N ILE A 21 -4.20 4.52 -10.23
CA ILE A 21 -4.60 5.78 -9.62
C ILE A 21 -5.92 6.21 -10.24
N GLY A 22 -6.97 6.29 -9.43
CA GLY A 22 -8.31 6.67 -9.87
C GLY A 22 -8.40 8.12 -10.36
N GLY A 23 -9.48 8.43 -11.09
CA GLY A 23 -9.71 9.77 -11.63
C GLY A 23 -9.84 10.82 -10.53
N GLY A 24 -9.27 12.01 -10.75
CA GLY A 24 -9.35 13.11 -9.81
C GLY A 24 -8.53 12.95 -8.54
N VAL A 25 -7.70 11.91 -8.44
CA VAL A 25 -6.80 11.73 -7.28
C VAL A 25 -5.69 12.78 -7.32
N VAL A 26 -5.41 13.37 -6.17
CA VAL A 26 -4.27 14.27 -5.97
C VAL A 26 -3.26 13.57 -5.08
N VAL A 27 -2.02 13.50 -5.52
CA VAL A 27 -0.91 12.93 -4.74
C VAL A 27 0.06 14.04 -4.39
N HIS A 28 0.27 14.27 -3.10
CA HIS A 28 1.18 15.31 -2.63
C HIS A 28 2.64 14.98 -2.97
N GLN A 29 3.46 16.03 -3.08
CA GLN A 29 4.88 15.87 -3.38
C GLN A 29 5.57 14.95 -2.37
N PHE A 30 6.57 14.21 -2.84
CA PHE A 30 7.38 13.27 -2.05
C PHE A 30 6.63 12.03 -1.51
N VAL A 31 5.36 11.85 -1.82
CA VAL A 31 4.63 10.63 -1.45
C VAL A 31 5.18 9.45 -2.24
N LYS A 32 5.31 8.31 -1.57
CA LYS A 32 5.68 7.03 -2.19
C LYS A 32 4.45 6.12 -2.26
N ILE A 33 4.24 5.53 -3.42
CA ILE A 33 3.14 4.59 -3.65
C ILE A 33 3.74 3.23 -4.01
N GLY A 34 3.51 2.24 -3.17
CA GLY A 34 4.06 0.90 -3.36
C GLY A 34 3.40 0.15 -4.51
N GLU A 35 4.12 -0.82 -5.05
CA GLU A 35 3.66 -1.63 -6.18
C GLU A 35 2.31 -2.31 -5.93
N GLN A 36 1.56 -2.58 -6.99
CA GLN A 36 0.28 -3.31 -6.96
C GLN A 36 -0.80 -2.64 -6.11
N SER A 37 -0.65 -1.38 -5.73
CA SER A 37 -1.66 -0.66 -4.96
C SER A 37 -2.68 0.02 -5.88
N LEU A 38 -3.84 0.34 -5.29
CA LEU A 38 -4.93 1.02 -5.98
C LEU A 38 -5.47 2.16 -5.11
N ILE A 39 -5.53 3.35 -5.68
CA ILE A 39 -6.11 4.53 -5.01
C ILE A 39 -7.47 4.82 -5.62
N GLY A 40 -8.52 4.80 -4.79
CA GLY A 40 -9.88 5.13 -5.22
C GLY A 40 -9.98 6.54 -5.78
N GLY A 41 -10.86 6.73 -6.76
CA GLY A 41 -11.02 8.03 -7.45
C GLY A 41 -11.46 9.15 -6.52
N GLY A 42 -10.98 10.38 -6.79
CA GLY A 42 -11.39 11.58 -6.10
C GLY A 42 -10.75 11.82 -4.73
N PHE A 43 -9.87 10.94 -4.25
CA PHE A 43 -9.24 11.07 -2.94
C PHE A 43 -7.85 11.72 -3.04
N CYS A 44 -7.34 12.18 -1.90
CA CYS A 44 -6.07 12.89 -1.83
C CYS A 44 -5.06 12.07 -1.00
N ALA A 45 -3.90 11.76 -1.60
CA ALA A 45 -2.83 11.02 -0.94
C ALA A 45 -1.81 12.00 -0.37
N LYS A 46 -1.73 12.08 0.96
CA LYS A 46 -0.78 12.93 1.70
C LYS A 46 0.32 12.13 2.38
N GLN A 47 0.11 10.85 2.58
CA GLN A 47 1.01 9.93 3.24
C GLN A 47 1.36 8.78 2.31
N ASP A 48 2.41 8.02 2.65
CA ASP A 48 2.88 6.92 1.83
C ASP A 48 1.88 5.76 1.83
N ILE A 49 1.75 5.12 0.69
CA ILE A 49 0.84 3.99 0.48
C ILE A 49 1.68 2.74 0.28
N PRO A 50 1.65 1.78 1.22
CA PRO A 50 2.45 0.57 1.09
C PRO A 50 1.93 -0.34 -0.03
N PRO A 51 2.75 -1.31 -0.50
CA PRO A 51 2.39 -2.13 -1.64
C PRO A 51 1.19 -3.05 -1.38
N TYR A 52 0.53 -3.47 -2.45
CA TYR A 52 -0.49 -4.53 -2.50
C TYR A 52 -1.87 -4.16 -1.95
N ILE A 53 -2.14 -2.90 -1.66
CA ILE A 53 -3.38 -2.53 -0.97
C ILE A 53 -4.28 -1.62 -1.79
N ILE A 54 -5.54 -1.57 -1.38
CA ILE A 54 -6.52 -0.58 -1.84
C ILE A 54 -6.68 0.45 -0.74
N VAL A 55 -6.65 1.72 -1.12
CA VAL A 55 -6.89 2.85 -0.22
C VAL A 55 -7.98 3.75 -0.76
N ALA A 56 -8.78 4.33 0.13
CA ALA A 56 -9.87 5.23 -0.20
C ALA A 56 -10.24 6.06 1.03
N GLY A 57 -11.09 7.07 0.85
CA GLY A 57 -11.65 7.85 1.95
C GLY A 57 -10.98 9.20 2.18
N HIS A 58 -11.58 9.98 3.06
CA HIS A 58 -11.08 11.27 3.54
C HIS A 58 -11.04 11.24 5.09
N PRO A 59 -9.85 11.10 5.73
CA PRO A 59 -8.53 10.90 5.13
C PRO A 59 -8.42 9.52 4.45
N LEU A 60 -7.45 9.42 3.56
CA LEU A 60 -7.17 8.18 2.84
C LEU A 60 -6.76 7.08 3.83
N ARG A 61 -7.36 5.90 3.71
CA ARG A 61 -7.12 4.79 4.63
C ARG A 61 -7.13 3.44 3.94
N PHE A 62 -6.56 2.45 4.60
CA PHE A 62 -6.56 1.07 4.16
C PHE A 62 -7.99 0.51 4.06
N ILE A 63 -8.33 -0.07 2.91
CA ILE A 63 -9.60 -0.75 2.68
C ILE A 63 -9.41 -2.27 2.67
N GLY A 64 -8.36 -2.75 2.07
CA GLY A 64 -8.05 -4.17 1.94
C GLY A 64 -6.87 -4.39 1.03
N ILE A 65 -6.53 -5.65 0.77
CA ILE A 65 -5.51 -5.96 -0.23
C ILE A 65 -6.12 -5.87 -1.63
N ASN A 66 -5.28 -5.57 -2.62
CA ASN A 66 -5.68 -5.51 -4.03
C ASN A 66 -5.77 -6.93 -4.62
N LYS A 67 -6.74 -7.71 -4.15
CA LYS A 67 -6.89 -9.12 -4.49
C LYS A 67 -6.94 -9.36 -6.00
N ILE A 68 -7.77 -8.60 -6.70
CA ILE A 68 -7.96 -8.77 -8.15
C ILE A 68 -6.66 -8.48 -8.91
N GLY A 69 -5.97 -7.39 -8.57
CA GLY A 69 -4.69 -7.06 -9.19
C GLY A 69 -3.63 -8.13 -8.93
N LEU A 70 -3.55 -8.61 -7.71
CA LEU A 70 -2.59 -9.66 -7.34
C LEU A 70 -2.88 -10.98 -8.07
N GLU A 71 -4.15 -11.38 -8.18
CA GLU A 71 -4.54 -12.55 -8.95
C GLU A 71 -4.16 -12.42 -10.43
N ARG A 72 -4.42 -11.27 -11.02
CA ARG A 72 -4.08 -10.99 -12.42
C ARG A 72 -2.57 -11.06 -12.69
N ARG A 73 -1.75 -10.73 -11.72
CA ARG A 73 -0.27 -10.78 -11.85
C ARG A 73 0.33 -12.12 -11.43
N GLY A 74 -0.50 -13.13 -11.16
CA GLY A 74 -0.03 -14.47 -10.88
C GLY A 74 0.45 -14.72 -9.45
N TYR A 75 0.15 -13.82 -8.50
CA TYR A 75 0.46 -14.06 -7.09
C TYR A 75 -0.33 -15.26 -6.60
N SER A 76 0.35 -16.21 -5.96
CA SER A 76 -0.30 -17.41 -5.45
C SER A 76 -1.30 -17.10 -4.34
N SER A 77 -2.23 -18.02 -4.10
CA SER A 77 -3.17 -17.88 -2.98
C SER A 77 -2.43 -17.83 -1.64
N GLU A 78 -1.34 -18.58 -1.52
CA GLU A 78 -0.48 -18.56 -0.33
C GLU A 78 0.15 -17.18 -0.12
N ALA A 79 0.72 -16.60 -1.17
CA ALA A 79 1.32 -15.26 -1.12
C ALA A 79 0.26 -14.20 -0.76
N ARG A 80 -0.91 -14.24 -1.39
CA ARG A 80 -2.01 -13.31 -1.09
C ARG A 80 -2.50 -13.42 0.34
N LEU A 81 -2.60 -14.64 0.87
CA LEU A 81 -3.00 -14.86 2.25
C LEU A 81 -1.99 -14.28 3.24
N LEU A 82 -0.71 -14.47 2.96
CA LEU A 82 0.36 -13.94 3.80
C LEU A 82 0.36 -12.42 3.82
N ILE A 83 0.19 -11.78 2.66
CA ILE A 83 0.03 -10.32 2.54
C ILE A 83 -1.18 -9.84 3.36
N LYS A 84 -2.30 -10.51 3.23
CA LYS A 84 -3.52 -10.17 3.96
C LYS A 84 -3.32 -10.25 5.48
N LYS A 85 -2.67 -11.30 5.95
CA LYS A 85 -2.38 -11.47 7.38
C LYS A 85 -1.45 -10.39 7.91
N ALA A 86 -0.42 -10.02 7.14
CA ALA A 86 0.51 -8.97 7.51
C ALA A 86 -0.19 -7.63 7.67
N TYR A 87 -1.03 -7.25 6.70
CA TYR A 87 -1.75 -5.98 6.77
C TYR A 87 -2.88 -5.98 7.79
N ARG A 88 -3.47 -7.13 8.06
CA ARG A 88 -4.42 -7.25 9.17
C ARG A 88 -3.72 -6.97 10.51
N GLU A 89 -2.51 -7.47 10.71
CA GLU A 89 -1.69 -7.16 11.88
C GLU A 89 -1.35 -5.67 11.95
N TYR A 90 -0.94 -5.09 10.82
CA TYR A 90 -0.46 -3.70 10.80
C TYR A 90 -1.58 -2.67 10.95
N PHE A 91 -2.71 -2.83 10.23
CA PHE A 91 -3.77 -1.83 10.17
C PHE A 91 -4.95 -2.10 11.09
N ILE A 92 -5.25 -3.36 11.41
CA ILE A 92 -6.50 -3.74 12.05
C ILE A 92 -6.30 -4.18 13.50
N SER A 93 -5.14 -4.72 13.85
CA SER A 93 -4.88 -5.13 15.23
C SER A 93 -4.91 -3.92 16.17
N LYS A 94 -5.19 -4.16 17.46
CA LYS A 94 -5.23 -3.10 18.45
C LYS A 94 -3.84 -2.64 18.93
N LYS A 95 -2.78 -3.24 18.40
CA LYS A 95 -1.40 -2.87 18.72
C LYS A 95 -1.03 -1.58 17.98
N ASN A 96 -0.07 -0.82 18.54
CA ASN A 96 0.46 0.30 17.78
C ASN A 96 1.27 -0.22 16.58
N ARG A 97 1.52 0.65 15.59
CA ARG A 97 2.16 0.25 14.33
C ARG A 97 3.58 -0.26 14.50
N GLY A 98 4.33 0.30 15.44
CA GLY A 98 5.68 -0.18 15.75
C GLY A 98 5.68 -1.60 16.29
N GLN A 99 4.75 -1.92 17.20
CA GLN A 99 4.58 -3.28 17.73
C GLN A 99 4.13 -4.24 16.63
N ALA A 100 3.17 -3.83 15.80
CA ALA A 100 2.68 -4.64 14.68
C ALA A 100 3.79 -4.97 13.70
N LEU A 101 4.61 -3.98 13.33
CA LEU A 101 5.76 -4.19 12.44
C LEU A 101 6.77 -5.17 13.04
N ALA A 102 7.05 -5.07 14.34
CA ALA A 102 7.94 -6.00 15.03
C ALA A 102 7.40 -7.44 14.98
N ILE A 103 6.10 -7.63 15.11
CA ILE A 103 5.47 -8.95 15.00
C ILE A 103 5.63 -9.49 13.57
N ILE A 104 5.41 -8.68 12.56
CA ILE A 104 5.59 -9.09 11.17
C ILE A 104 7.04 -9.50 10.92
N LYS A 105 8.00 -8.72 11.39
CA LYS A 105 9.44 -9.03 11.25
C LYS A 105 9.84 -10.33 11.94
N ASN A 106 9.30 -10.61 13.10
CA ASN A 106 9.75 -11.73 13.95
C ASN A 106 8.97 -13.02 13.73
N ASN A 107 7.70 -12.94 13.35
CA ASN A 107 6.80 -14.10 13.35
C ASN A 107 6.32 -14.51 11.95
N PHE A 108 6.48 -13.66 10.94
CA PHE A 108 6.03 -13.98 9.58
C PHE A 108 7.16 -14.57 8.76
N LYS A 109 6.81 -15.48 7.84
CA LYS A 109 7.76 -15.97 6.84
C LYS A 109 8.23 -14.79 5.99
N HIS A 110 9.55 -14.62 5.87
CA HIS A 110 10.15 -13.54 5.09
C HIS A 110 10.15 -13.89 3.59
N SER A 111 8.97 -13.92 2.99
CA SER A 111 8.83 -14.01 1.54
C SER A 111 9.26 -12.69 0.90
N GLU A 112 9.41 -12.68 -0.43
CA GLU A 112 9.73 -11.46 -1.17
C GLU A 112 8.71 -10.35 -0.87
N GLU A 113 7.43 -10.69 -0.83
CA GLU A 113 6.35 -9.73 -0.59
C GLU A 113 6.40 -9.16 0.84
N ILE A 114 6.64 -9.99 1.83
CA ILE A 114 6.77 -9.54 3.23
C ILE A 114 7.99 -8.64 3.39
N GLU A 115 9.11 -8.96 2.79
CA GLU A 115 10.29 -8.09 2.80
C GLU A 115 10.01 -6.73 2.16
N LYS A 116 9.28 -6.71 1.06
CA LYS A 116 8.88 -5.44 0.41
C LYS A 116 7.98 -4.59 1.30
N ILE A 117 7.04 -5.21 2.00
CA ILE A 117 6.16 -4.52 2.95
C ILE A 117 7.00 -3.91 4.09
N ILE A 118 7.85 -4.70 4.70
CA ILE A 118 8.71 -4.25 5.82
C ILE A 118 9.60 -3.10 5.37
N ASN A 119 10.30 -3.27 4.26
CA ASN A 119 11.24 -2.27 3.76
C ASN A 119 10.53 -0.96 3.39
N PHE A 120 9.35 -1.06 2.78
CA PHE A 120 8.57 0.13 2.45
C PHE A 120 8.18 0.91 3.71
N ILE A 121 7.63 0.23 4.70
CA ILE A 121 7.19 0.87 5.95
C ILE A 121 8.37 1.50 6.68
N GLU A 122 9.49 0.78 6.78
CA GLU A 122 10.69 1.30 7.47
C GLU A 122 11.32 2.48 6.75
N SER A 123 11.20 2.58 5.43
CA SER A 123 11.76 3.68 4.64
C SER A 123 10.85 4.89 4.52
N SER A 124 9.63 4.83 5.05
CA SER A 124 8.67 5.93 4.91
C SER A 124 9.04 7.11 5.80
N ASN A 125 9.12 8.30 5.19
CA ASN A 125 9.38 9.55 5.89
C ASN A 125 8.11 10.37 6.15
N ARG A 126 7.05 10.15 5.37
CA ARG A 126 5.80 10.90 5.50
C ARG A 126 4.77 10.22 6.38
N GLY A 127 5.08 9.03 6.87
CA GLY A 127 4.10 8.18 7.56
C GLY A 127 3.26 7.37 6.57
N ILE A 128 2.62 6.34 7.08
CA ILE A 128 1.77 5.42 6.32
C ILE A 128 0.30 5.81 6.50
N VAL A 129 -0.45 5.69 5.43
CA VAL A 129 -1.91 5.96 5.43
C VAL A 129 -2.66 5.27 6.55
#